data_268539b7b483c39315f3b2f7d9d48fdd
#
_entry.id   268539b7b483c39315f3b2f7d9d48fdd
#
_cell.length_a   1.000
_cell.length_b   1.000
_cell.length_c   1.000
_cell.angle_alpha   90.00
_cell.angle_beta   90.00
_cell.angle_gamma   90.00
#
_symmetry.space_group_name_H-M   'P 1'
#
loop_
_entity.id
_entity.type
_entity.pdbx_description
1 polymer ?
#
loop_
_entity_poly.entity_id
_entity_poly.type
_entity_poly.pdbx_seq_one_letter_code
_entity_poly.pdbx_strand_id
1 'polypeptide(L)'
;MASRTKNAVRNIGWGITYKVSTLLLPFVVRTVMIYSLGSEYLGLSSLFTSVLNVLSLAELGVGSAMVYAMYKPVAENDTDTVCALLNLYRKIYKIIGTIIIVMGMAIMPFLRNFISGDTPDDVNIYTLFTIYLFNTAGSYLLFAYQASVLNASQRSDVASKVNMFTGIIKNLLQIIVLLFWRNYYGYVILLPITSCAANIILAVCARNMYPQYVCRGKVKPQLAKEIKGKVM
;
A
#
# COMPACT_ATOMS: atom_id res chain seq x y z
N MET A 1 -30.16 12.62 3.95
CA MET A 1 -29.48 12.13 5.18
C MET A 1 -29.37 10.60 5.22
N ALA A 2 -30.39 9.84 4.88
CA ALA A 2 -30.35 8.35 4.89
C ALA A 2 -29.19 7.70 4.09
N SER A 3 -28.77 8.28 2.99
CA SER A 3 -27.67 7.77 2.15
C SER A 3 -26.28 7.91 2.82
N ARG A 4 -26.05 9.01 3.56
CA ARG A 4 -24.77 9.24 4.28
C ARG A 4 -24.60 8.27 5.46
N THR A 5 -25.65 8.07 6.25
CA THR A 5 -25.66 7.11 7.36
C THR A 5 -25.46 5.69 6.86
N LYS A 6 -26.15 5.28 5.78
CA LYS A 6 -25.97 3.96 5.16
C LYS A 6 -24.54 3.74 4.67
N ASN A 7 -23.92 4.75 4.05
CA ASN A 7 -22.53 4.68 3.62
C ASN A 7 -21.58 4.58 4.82
N ALA A 8 -21.82 5.35 5.88
CA ALA A 8 -21.01 5.29 7.10
C ALA A 8 -21.04 3.92 7.75
N VAL A 9 -22.22 3.34 7.98
CA VAL A 9 -22.39 1.99 8.57
C VAL A 9 -21.69 0.94 7.71
N ARG A 10 -21.87 0.98 6.39
CA ARG A 10 -21.22 0.05 5.46
C ARG A 10 -19.69 0.18 5.51
N ASN A 11 -19.15 1.39 5.49
CA ASN A 11 -17.71 1.65 5.54
C ASN A 11 -17.11 1.17 6.86
N ILE A 12 -17.79 1.42 7.99
CA ILE A 12 -17.37 0.95 9.33
C ILE A 12 -17.35 -0.57 9.36
N GLY A 13 -18.43 -1.23 8.94
CA GLY A 13 -18.51 -2.69 8.94
C GLY A 13 -17.37 -3.34 8.16
N TRP A 14 -17.18 -2.95 6.88
CA TRP A 14 -16.10 -3.49 6.07
C TRP A 14 -14.70 -3.06 6.56
N GLY A 15 -14.58 -1.87 7.14
CA GLY A 15 -13.34 -1.40 7.75
C GLY A 15 -12.91 -2.24 8.94
N ILE A 16 -13.84 -2.57 9.84
CA ILE A 16 -13.59 -3.44 11.01
C ILE A 16 -13.21 -4.85 10.55
N THR A 17 -13.98 -5.44 9.64
CA THR A 17 -13.70 -6.79 9.12
C THR A 17 -12.32 -6.85 8.45
N TYR A 18 -11.95 -5.85 7.67
CA TYR A 18 -10.62 -5.72 7.09
C TYR A 18 -9.54 -5.63 8.17
N LYS A 19 -9.71 -4.77 9.19
CA LYS A 19 -8.74 -4.63 10.29
C LYS A 19 -8.54 -5.92 11.06
N VAL A 20 -9.61 -6.63 11.39
CA VAL A 20 -9.52 -7.93 12.05
C VAL A 20 -8.74 -8.94 11.20
N SER A 21 -9.04 -9.01 9.89
CA SER A 21 -8.30 -9.88 8.97
C SER A 21 -6.81 -9.55 8.91
N THR A 22 -6.45 -8.25 8.91
CA THR A 22 -5.05 -7.81 8.84
C THR A 22 -4.27 -8.04 10.14
N LEU A 23 -4.94 -8.31 11.25
CA LEU A 23 -4.31 -8.69 12.51
C LEU A 23 -4.17 -10.21 12.64
N LEU A 24 -5.24 -10.95 12.39
CA LEU A 24 -5.28 -12.39 12.64
C LEU A 24 -4.49 -13.20 11.61
N LEU A 25 -4.69 -12.93 10.31
CA LEU A 25 -4.07 -13.74 9.27
C LEU A 25 -2.53 -13.66 9.24
N PRO A 26 -1.90 -12.48 9.34
CA PRO A 26 -0.44 -12.42 9.42
C PRO A 26 0.14 -13.10 10.65
N PHE A 27 -0.59 -13.13 11.78
CA PHE A 27 -0.17 -13.86 12.96
C PHE A 27 -0.07 -15.36 12.66
N VAL A 28 -1.09 -15.94 12.01
CA VAL A 28 -1.07 -17.35 11.60
C VAL A 28 0.09 -17.63 10.63
N VAL A 29 0.28 -16.76 9.62
CA VAL A 29 1.38 -16.90 8.64
C VAL A 29 2.75 -16.87 9.32
N ARG A 30 2.96 -15.95 10.27
CA ARG A 30 4.22 -15.86 11.05
C ARG A 30 4.47 -17.12 11.87
N THR A 31 3.42 -17.64 12.50
CA THR A 31 3.50 -18.89 13.26
C THR A 31 3.90 -20.04 12.35
N VAL A 32 3.25 -20.20 11.19
CA VAL A 32 3.60 -21.23 10.20
C VAL A 32 5.04 -21.03 9.69
N MET A 33 5.48 -19.80 9.45
CA MET A 33 6.86 -19.50 9.02
C MET A 33 7.88 -19.99 10.04
N ILE A 34 7.68 -19.70 11.34
CA ILE A 34 8.60 -20.14 12.40
C ILE A 34 8.71 -21.67 12.42
N TYR A 35 7.57 -22.38 12.33
CA TYR A 35 7.57 -23.84 12.35
C TYR A 35 8.12 -24.49 11.08
N SER A 36 7.99 -23.83 9.92
CA SER A 36 8.39 -24.40 8.62
C SER A 36 9.83 -24.08 8.24
N LEU A 37 10.30 -22.86 8.56
CA LEU A 37 11.60 -22.34 8.11
C LEU A 37 12.52 -21.99 9.29
N GLY A 38 11.97 -21.48 10.40
CA GLY A 38 12.74 -21.01 11.55
C GLY A 38 12.51 -19.52 11.85
N SER A 39 12.95 -19.09 13.03
CA SER A 39 12.80 -17.71 13.51
C SER A 39 13.68 -16.70 12.76
N GLU A 40 14.77 -17.14 12.17
CA GLU A 40 15.72 -16.30 11.43
C GLU A 40 15.08 -15.63 10.22
N TYR A 41 14.26 -16.38 9.47
CA TYR A 41 13.49 -15.83 8.34
C TYR A 41 12.47 -14.78 8.76
N LEU A 42 11.84 -14.98 9.92
CA LEU A 42 10.95 -13.97 10.48
C LEU A 42 11.73 -12.73 10.91
N GLY A 43 12.92 -12.89 11.46
CA GLY A 43 13.84 -11.80 11.79
C GLY A 43 14.17 -10.94 10.56
N LEU A 44 14.60 -11.58 9.46
CA LEU A 44 14.89 -10.90 8.18
C LEU A 44 13.67 -10.16 7.63
N SER A 45 12.50 -10.82 7.60
CA SER A 45 11.25 -10.21 7.17
C SER A 45 10.91 -8.96 7.99
N SER A 46 11.06 -9.03 9.29
CA SER A 46 10.77 -7.92 10.22
C SER A 46 11.76 -6.77 10.03
N LEU A 47 13.05 -7.07 9.87
CA LEU A 47 14.09 -6.06 9.62
C LEU A 47 13.81 -5.31 8.32
N PHE A 48 13.62 -6.03 7.20
CA PHE A 48 13.37 -5.39 5.91
C PHE A 48 12.10 -4.54 5.92
N THR A 49 11.03 -5.05 6.54
CA THR A 49 9.78 -4.29 6.70
C THR A 49 10.01 -3.03 7.53
N SER A 50 10.79 -3.10 8.63
CA SER A 50 11.07 -1.95 9.48
C SER A 50 11.89 -0.89 8.76
N VAL A 51 12.95 -1.28 8.04
CA VAL A 51 13.76 -0.36 7.23
C VAL A 51 12.90 0.35 6.17
N LEU A 52 12.07 -0.40 5.45
CA LEU A 52 11.21 0.16 4.40
C LEU A 52 10.07 1.00 4.96
N ASN A 53 9.55 0.69 6.16
CA ASN A 53 8.58 1.53 6.85
C ASN A 53 9.18 2.91 7.18
N VAL A 54 10.44 2.96 7.65
CA VAL A 54 11.14 4.24 7.88
C VAL A 54 11.24 5.03 6.58
N LEU A 55 11.59 4.41 5.46
CA LEU A 55 11.64 5.09 4.16
C LEU A 55 10.25 5.58 3.71
N SER A 56 9.20 4.86 4.06
CA SER A 56 7.81 5.23 3.75
C SER A 56 7.29 6.39 4.58
N LEU A 57 8.00 6.84 5.63
CA LEU A 57 7.65 8.04 6.38
C LEU A 57 7.63 9.30 5.50
N ALA A 58 8.33 9.28 4.37
CA ALA A 58 8.27 10.35 3.37
C ALA A 58 6.85 10.61 2.81
N GLU A 59 5.93 9.66 2.95
CA GLU A 59 4.52 9.82 2.56
C GLU A 59 3.65 10.43 3.67
N LEU A 60 4.12 10.53 4.91
CA LEU A 60 3.30 10.94 6.05
C LEU A 60 2.50 12.22 5.76
N GLY A 61 1.19 12.07 5.83
CA GLY A 61 0.24 13.17 5.63
C GLY A 61 -0.16 13.45 4.18
N VAL A 62 0.65 13.07 3.17
CA VAL A 62 0.33 13.37 1.76
C VAL A 62 -0.98 12.72 1.34
N GLY A 63 -1.16 11.43 1.62
CA GLY A 63 -2.37 10.69 1.28
C GLY A 63 -3.63 11.30 1.88
N SER A 64 -3.61 11.58 3.18
CA SER A 64 -4.75 12.18 3.89
C SER A 64 -5.04 13.60 3.43
N ALA A 65 -4.02 14.44 3.22
CA ALA A 65 -4.18 15.80 2.72
C ALA A 65 -4.81 15.83 1.32
N MET A 66 -4.40 14.91 0.43
CA MET A 66 -4.96 14.81 -0.91
C MET A 66 -6.42 14.36 -0.90
N VAL A 67 -6.78 13.35 -0.09
CA VAL A 67 -8.17 12.91 0.07
C VAL A 67 -9.02 14.05 0.65
N TYR A 68 -8.51 14.76 1.65
CA TYR A 68 -9.18 15.90 2.25
C TYR A 68 -9.45 17.01 1.22
N ALA A 69 -8.45 17.35 0.39
CA ALA A 69 -8.59 18.36 -0.66
C ALA A 69 -9.62 17.98 -1.73
N MET A 70 -9.89 16.67 -1.92
CA MET A 70 -10.88 16.20 -2.88
C MET A 70 -12.33 16.24 -2.36
N TYR A 71 -12.57 16.28 -1.03
CA TYR A 71 -13.94 16.20 -0.50
C TYR A 71 -14.86 17.31 -1.02
N LYS A 72 -14.39 18.57 -1.00
CA LYS A 72 -15.18 19.71 -1.45
C LYS A 72 -15.47 19.64 -2.95
N PRO A 73 -14.46 19.49 -3.85
CA PRO A 73 -14.70 19.36 -5.28
C PRO A 73 -15.61 18.18 -5.65
N VAL A 74 -15.48 17.03 -4.97
CA VAL A 74 -16.36 15.88 -5.18
C VAL A 74 -17.81 16.20 -4.78
N ALA A 75 -18.01 16.90 -3.66
CA ALA A 75 -19.35 17.29 -3.19
C ALA A 75 -20.02 18.33 -4.10
N GLU A 76 -19.22 19.20 -4.73
CA GLU A 76 -19.67 20.25 -5.65
C GLU A 76 -19.75 19.76 -7.12
N ASN A 77 -19.40 18.50 -7.40
CA ASN A 77 -19.29 17.92 -8.74
C ASN A 77 -18.29 18.67 -9.66
N ASP A 78 -17.28 19.33 -9.08
CA ASP A 78 -16.20 19.99 -9.81
C ASP A 78 -15.19 18.95 -10.33
N THR A 79 -15.56 18.34 -11.45
CA THR A 79 -14.78 17.27 -12.09
C THR A 79 -13.38 17.75 -12.48
N ASP A 80 -13.21 18.98 -12.93
CA ASP A 80 -11.93 19.48 -13.40
C ASP A 80 -10.93 19.65 -12.24
N THR A 81 -11.39 20.15 -11.09
CA THR A 81 -10.54 20.24 -9.88
C THR A 81 -10.19 18.86 -9.35
N VAL A 82 -11.12 17.90 -9.34
CA VAL A 82 -10.83 16.50 -8.93
C VAL A 82 -9.79 15.88 -9.86
N CYS A 83 -9.94 16.04 -11.17
CA CYS A 83 -8.97 15.54 -12.16
C CYS A 83 -7.57 16.15 -11.97
N ALA A 84 -7.50 17.45 -11.71
CA ALA A 84 -6.23 18.14 -11.46
C ALA A 84 -5.55 17.66 -10.17
N LEU A 85 -6.31 17.47 -9.09
CA LEU A 85 -5.83 16.90 -7.83
C LEU A 85 -5.32 15.47 -8.00
N LEU A 86 -6.06 14.64 -8.74
CA LEU A 86 -5.67 13.27 -9.03
C LEU A 86 -4.35 13.22 -9.83
N ASN A 87 -4.18 14.13 -10.80
CA ASN A 87 -2.95 14.25 -11.58
C ASN A 87 -1.76 14.71 -10.71
N LEU A 88 -1.99 15.66 -9.79
CA LEU A 88 -0.98 16.08 -8.81
C LEU A 88 -0.58 14.92 -7.91
N TYR A 89 -1.56 14.18 -7.37
CA TYR A 89 -1.31 13.04 -6.47
C TYR A 89 -0.51 11.93 -7.16
N ARG A 90 -0.86 11.59 -8.40
CA ARG A 90 -0.07 10.67 -9.23
C ARG A 90 1.39 11.10 -9.37
N LYS A 91 1.64 12.42 -9.58
CA LYS A 91 3.02 12.94 -9.70
C LYS A 91 3.78 12.83 -8.37
N ILE A 92 3.15 13.22 -7.27
CA ILE A 92 3.74 13.12 -5.93
C ILE A 92 4.09 11.67 -5.61
N TYR A 93 3.19 10.72 -5.86
CA TYR A 93 3.43 9.31 -5.62
C TYR A 93 4.56 8.73 -6.46
N LYS A 94 4.70 9.17 -7.71
CA LYS A 94 5.86 8.79 -8.52
C LYS A 94 7.18 9.29 -7.91
N ILE A 95 7.19 10.54 -7.43
CA ILE A 95 8.38 11.11 -6.77
C ILE A 95 8.71 10.32 -5.49
N ILE A 96 7.72 10.08 -4.63
CA ILE A 96 7.90 9.30 -3.39
C ILE A 96 8.42 7.90 -3.70
N GLY A 97 7.80 7.18 -4.63
CA GLY A 97 8.25 5.85 -5.04
C GLY A 97 9.69 5.84 -5.57
N THR A 98 10.07 6.86 -6.35
CA THR A 98 11.46 7.02 -6.83
C THR A 98 12.43 7.29 -5.68
N ILE A 99 12.08 8.15 -4.74
CA ILE A 99 12.88 8.43 -3.54
C ILE A 99 13.09 7.15 -2.73
N ILE A 100 12.04 6.37 -2.51
CA ILE A 100 12.12 5.09 -1.78
C ILE A 100 13.09 4.12 -2.49
N ILE A 101 13.04 4.01 -3.82
CA ILE A 101 13.97 3.17 -4.59
C ILE A 101 15.41 3.65 -4.40
N VAL A 102 15.67 4.94 -4.58
CA VAL A 102 17.02 5.50 -4.49
C VAL A 102 17.58 5.33 -3.07
N MET A 103 16.81 5.65 -2.04
CA MET A 103 17.22 5.48 -0.65
C MET A 103 17.38 4.00 -0.28
N GLY A 104 16.48 3.13 -0.74
CA GLY A 104 16.60 1.68 -0.52
C GLY A 104 17.86 1.10 -1.14
N MET A 105 18.20 1.50 -2.37
CA MET A 105 19.47 1.12 -3.02
C MET A 105 20.69 1.66 -2.26
N ALA A 106 20.63 2.87 -1.74
CA ALA A 106 21.72 3.47 -0.96
C ALA A 106 21.94 2.75 0.38
N ILE A 107 20.89 2.20 1.00
CA ILE A 107 20.97 1.42 2.24
C ILE A 107 21.48 -0.01 1.98
N MET A 108 21.29 -0.54 0.78
CA MET A 108 21.60 -1.94 0.45
C MET A 108 23.02 -2.40 0.85
N PRO A 109 24.12 -1.64 0.64
CA PRO A 109 25.45 -2.05 1.07
C PRO A 109 25.59 -2.20 2.59
N PHE A 110 24.76 -1.49 3.34
CA PHE A 110 24.82 -1.46 4.81
C PHE A 110 23.91 -2.50 5.47
N LEU A 111 23.13 -3.28 4.71
CA LEU A 111 22.16 -4.25 5.25
C LEU A 111 22.77 -5.21 6.24
N ARG A 112 23.98 -5.70 6.00
CA ARG A 112 24.68 -6.62 6.91
C ARG A 112 24.94 -6.03 8.29
N ASN A 113 25.11 -4.72 8.38
CA ASN A 113 25.36 -4.04 9.66
C ASN A 113 24.10 -3.96 10.54
N PHE A 114 22.91 -4.11 9.95
CA PHE A 114 21.64 -4.13 10.66
C PHE A 114 21.20 -5.54 11.11
N ILE A 115 21.90 -6.59 10.64
CA ILE A 115 21.58 -7.97 10.98
C ILE A 115 22.46 -8.36 12.17
N SER A 116 21.82 -8.60 13.31
CA SER A 116 22.44 -9.15 14.50
C SER A 116 22.06 -10.62 14.60
N GLY A 117 23.03 -11.53 14.43
CA GLY A 117 22.82 -12.98 14.46
C GLY A 117 23.09 -13.67 13.13
N ASP A 118 22.84 -14.97 13.10
CA ASP A 118 23.07 -15.80 11.93
C ASP A 118 21.98 -15.55 10.87
N THR A 119 22.41 -15.55 9.62
CA THR A 119 21.50 -15.49 8.47
C THR A 119 21.40 -16.87 7.84
N PRO A 120 20.21 -17.32 7.41
CA PRO A 120 20.10 -18.59 6.71
C PRO A 120 21.00 -18.63 5.48
N ASP A 121 21.73 -19.75 5.29
CA ASP A 121 22.70 -19.90 4.20
C ASP A 121 22.06 -20.05 2.82
N ASP A 122 20.77 -20.41 2.79
CA ASP A 122 20.01 -20.66 1.56
C ASP A 122 19.43 -19.39 0.92
N VAL A 123 19.61 -18.21 1.53
CA VAL A 123 19.03 -16.95 1.05
C VAL A 123 20.07 -15.86 0.82
N ASN A 124 19.90 -15.13 -0.28
CA ASN A 124 20.67 -13.93 -0.54
C ASN A 124 19.92 -12.70 -0.02
N ILE A 125 20.47 -12.06 1.01
CA ILE A 125 19.90 -10.89 1.71
C ILE A 125 19.58 -9.75 0.74
N TYR A 126 20.48 -9.49 -0.23
CA TYR A 126 20.32 -8.39 -1.18
C TYR A 126 19.18 -8.64 -2.16
N THR A 127 19.04 -9.88 -2.63
CA THR A 127 17.92 -10.29 -3.49
C THR A 127 16.59 -10.16 -2.76
N LEU A 128 16.53 -10.65 -1.52
CA LEU A 128 15.33 -10.55 -0.69
C LEU A 128 14.96 -9.08 -0.44
N PHE A 129 15.91 -8.27 0.01
CA PHE A 129 15.66 -6.85 0.24
C PHE A 129 15.16 -6.14 -1.02
N THR A 130 15.71 -6.50 -2.19
CA THR A 130 15.26 -5.97 -3.48
C THR A 130 13.79 -6.29 -3.73
N ILE A 131 13.32 -7.50 -3.45
CA ILE A 131 11.91 -7.88 -3.61
C ILE A 131 11.02 -7.06 -2.65
N TYR A 132 11.42 -6.89 -1.40
CA TYR A 132 10.71 -6.06 -0.44
C TYR A 132 10.69 -4.58 -0.86
N LEU A 133 11.81 -4.06 -1.37
CA LEU A 133 11.91 -2.70 -1.89
C LEU A 133 10.96 -2.47 -3.08
N PHE A 134 10.94 -3.41 -4.03
CA PHE A 134 10.00 -3.36 -5.15
C PHE A 134 8.54 -3.48 -4.71
N ASN A 135 8.24 -4.29 -3.70
CA ASN A 135 6.90 -4.34 -3.14
C ASN A 135 6.48 -2.97 -2.57
N THR A 136 7.35 -2.33 -1.81
CA THR A 136 7.06 -1.03 -1.18
C THR A 136 6.96 0.07 -2.24
N ALA A 137 7.99 0.24 -3.08
CA ALA A 137 8.00 1.27 -4.12
C ALA A 137 6.92 1.05 -5.18
N GLY A 138 6.66 -0.21 -5.57
CA GLY A 138 5.62 -0.59 -6.51
C GLY A 138 4.24 -0.19 -6.05
N SER A 139 3.97 -0.21 -4.74
CA SER A 139 2.69 0.24 -4.18
C SER A 139 2.43 1.73 -4.49
N TYR A 140 3.46 2.58 -4.54
CA TYR A 140 3.34 4.00 -4.90
C TYR A 140 3.29 4.23 -6.41
N LEU A 141 4.08 3.48 -7.18
CA LEU A 141 4.18 3.65 -8.63
C LEU A 141 2.95 3.14 -9.38
N LEU A 142 2.30 2.09 -8.87
CA LEU A 142 1.22 1.36 -9.53
C LEU A 142 -0.17 1.75 -8.99
N PHE A 143 -0.74 2.82 -9.52
CA PHE A 143 -2.16 3.19 -9.37
C PHE A 143 -2.70 3.41 -7.96
N ALA A 144 -1.87 3.39 -6.90
CA ALA A 144 -2.33 3.56 -5.52
C ALA A 144 -3.12 4.88 -5.30
N TYR A 145 -2.80 5.93 -6.07
CA TYR A 145 -3.53 7.20 -6.05
C TYR A 145 -5.01 7.08 -6.43
N GLN A 146 -5.41 6.02 -7.15
CA GLN A 146 -6.81 5.80 -7.54
C GLN A 146 -7.72 5.47 -6.34
N ALA A 147 -7.17 4.89 -5.27
CA ALA A 147 -7.92 4.64 -4.04
C ALA A 147 -8.43 5.94 -3.39
N SER A 148 -7.76 7.08 -3.63
CA SER A 148 -8.18 8.37 -3.11
C SER A 148 -9.54 8.82 -3.65
N VAL A 149 -9.86 8.48 -4.89
CA VAL A 149 -11.18 8.75 -5.50
C VAL A 149 -12.28 8.03 -4.73
N LEU A 150 -12.07 6.74 -4.42
CA LEU A 150 -13.04 5.95 -3.65
C LEU A 150 -13.21 6.52 -2.24
N ASN A 151 -12.13 6.90 -1.58
CA ASN A 151 -12.16 7.48 -0.24
C ASN A 151 -12.85 8.85 -0.24
N ALA A 152 -12.51 9.73 -1.19
CA ALA A 152 -13.12 11.05 -1.31
C ALA A 152 -14.63 10.98 -1.65
N SER A 153 -15.04 9.95 -2.38
CA SER A 153 -16.44 9.67 -2.72
C SER A 153 -17.18 8.86 -1.64
N GLN A 154 -16.63 8.73 -0.43
CA GLN A 154 -17.21 7.95 0.68
C GLN A 154 -17.46 6.47 0.35
N ARG A 155 -16.64 5.88 -0.50
CA ARG A 155 -16.69 4.48 -0.92
C ARG A 155 -15.44 3.70 -0.46
N SER A 156 -14.96 4.00 0.75
CA SER A 156 -13.85 3.26 1.38
C SER A 156 -14.19 1.79 1.65
N ASP A 157 -15.48 1.41 1.66
CA ASP A 157 -15.92 0.02 1.69
C ASP A 157 -15.36 -0.81 0.52
N VAL A 158 -15.26 -0.22 -0.67
CA VAL A 158 -14.69 -0.90 -1.85
C VAL A 158 -13.20 -1.18 -1.65
N ALA A 159 -12.45 -0.18 -1.17
CA ALA A 159 -11.03 -0.35 -0.87
C ALA A 159 -10.80 -1.40 0.22
N SER A 160 -11.60 -1.36 1.30
CA SER A 160 -11.54 -2.35 2.39
C SER A 160 -11.82 -3.77 1.90
N LYS A 161 -12.85 -3.96 1.06
CA LYS A 161 -13.17 -5.26 0.47
C LYS A 161 -12.03 -5.81 -0.39
N VAL A 162 -11.54 -5.00 -1.34
CA VAL A 162 -10.46 -5.43 -2.24
C VAL A 162 -9.22 -5.82 -1.42
N ASN A 163 -8.79 -4.98 -0.49
CA ASN A 163 -7.62 -5.25 0.34
C ASN A 163 -7.82 -6.46 1.26
N MET A 164 -9.03 -6.68 1.78
CA MET A 164 -9.36 -7.85 2.58
C MET A 164 -9.24 -9.14 1.75
N PHE A 165 -9.90 -9.20 0.60
CA PHE A 165 -9.89 -10.42 -0.24
C PHE A 165 -8.50 -10.71 -0.80
N THR A 166 -7.80 -9.71 -1.32
CA THR A 166 -6.41 -9.90 -1.80
C THR A 166 -5.46 -10.27 -0.66
N GLY A 167 -5.67 -9.72 0.54
CA GLY A 167 -4.93 -10.07 1.74
C GLY A 167 -5.18 -11.52 2.19
N ILE A 168 -6.43 -11.99 2.17
CA ILE A 168 -6.78 -13.38 2.48
C ILE A 168 -6.10 -14.31 1.47
N ILE A 169 -6.25 -14.06 0.19
CA ILE A 169 -5.62 -14.85 -0.88
C ILE A 169 -4.10 -14.90 -0.70
N LYS A 170 -3.48 -13.74 -0.45
CA LYS A 170 -2.04 -13.66 -0.18
C LYS A 170 -1.63 -14.57 0.98
N ASN A 171 -2.29 -14.42 2.14
CA ASN A 171 -1.93 -15.18 3.33
C ASN A 171 -2.14 -16.68 3.13
N LEU A 172 -3.21 -17.10 2.45
CA LEU A 172 -3.45 -18.51 2.11
C LEU A 172 -2.35 -19.05 1.20
N LEU A 173 -2.00 -18.33 0.13
CA LEU A 173 -0.92 -18.72 -0.77
C LEU A 173 0.42 -18.80 -0.04
N GLN A 174 0.70 -17.87 0.86
CA GLN A 174 1.91 -17.88 1.69
C GLN A 174 1.97 -19.12 2.58
N ILE A 175 0.86 -19.48 3.24
CA ILE A 175 0.77 -20.71 4.05
C ILE A 175 1.01 -21.95 3.19
N ILE A 176 0.40 -22.03 2.00
CA ILE A 176 0.59 -23.13 1.07
C ILE A 176 2.07 -23.26 0.69
N VAL A 177 2.72 -22.15 0.30
CA VAL A 177 4.14 -22.14 -0.08
C VAL A 177 5.02 -22.59 1.09
N LEU A 178 4.75 -22.11 2.30
CA LEU A 178 5.52 -22.47 3.48
C LEU A 178 5.37 -23.93 3.88
N LEU A 179 4.18 -24.50 3.80
CA LEU A 179 3.92 -25.89 4.21
C LEU A 179 4.39 -26.91 3.17
N PHE A 180 4.16 -26.66 1.87
CA PHE A 180 4.43 -27.64 0.82
C PHE A 180 5.83 -27.50 0.21
N TRP A 181 6.33 -26.27 0.03
CA TRP A 181 7.63 -26.04 -0.63
C TRP A 181 8.73 -25.57 0.32
N ARG A 182 8.39 -25.10 1.52
CA ARG A 182 9.33 -24.56 2.51
C ARG A 182 10.32 -23.57 1.88
N ASN A 183 9.85 -22.75 0.97
CA ASN A 183 10.67 -21.84 0.18
C ASN A 183 10.39 -20.38 0.54
N TYR A 184 11.40 -19.71 1.08
CA TYR A 184 11.26 -18.32 1.52
C TYR A 184 11.12 -17.33 0.36
N TYR A 185 11.82 -17.57 -0.77
CA TYR A 185 11.64 -16.73 -1.97
C TYR A 185 10.21 -16.79 -2.51
N GLY A 186 9.64 -18.00 -2.56
CA GLY A 186 8.25 -18.19 -2.94
C GLY A 186 7.28 -17.43 -2.03
N TYR A 187 7.55 -17.42 -0.72
CA TYR A 187 6.78 -16.62 0.23
C TYR A 187 6.90 -15.11 -0.05
N VAL A 188 8.13 -14.60 -0.25
CA VAL A 188 8.38 -13.16 -0.41
C VAL A 188 7.87 -12.63 -1.74
N ILE A 189 7.99 -13.38 -2.84
CA ILE A 189 7.52 -12.93 -4.17
C ILE A 189 6.00 -12.71 -4.23
N LEU A 190 5.23 -13.37 -3.38
CA LEU A 190 3.80 -13.15 -3.26
C LEU A 190 3.45 -11.75 -2.76
N LEU A 191 4.35 -11.06 -2.06
CA LEU A 191 4.12 -9.70 -1.58
C LEU A 191 3.91 -8.70 -2.73
N PRO A 192 4.87 -8.50 -3.65
CA PRO A 192 4.69 -7.57 -4.76
C PRO A 192 3.59 -8.01 -5.73
N ILE A 193 3.44 -9.31 -6.01
CA ILE A 193 2.40 -9.81 -6.90
C ILE A 193 1.01 -9.43 -6.38
N THR A 194 0.72 -9.70 -5.11
CA THR A 194 -0.61 -9.43 -4.54
C THR A 194 -0.85 -7.94 -4.31
N SER A 195 0.19 -7.16 -3.97
CA SER A 195 0.09 -5.70 -3.87
C SER A 195 -0.21 -5.05 -5.22
N CYS A 196 0.46 -5.48 -6.29
CA CYS A 196 0.17 -5.02 -7.64
C CYS A 196 -1.25 -5.40 -8.07
N ALA A 197 -1.68 -6.63 -7.82
CA ALA A 197 -3.04 -7.08 -8.12
C ALA A 197 -4.09 -6.25 -7.38
N ALA A 198 -3.90 -5.98 -6.09
CA ALA A 198 -4.80 -5.13 -5.30
C ALA A 198 -4.92 -3.72 -5.88
N ASN A 199 -3.78 -3.09 -6.22
CA ASN A 199 -3.77 -1.74 -6.80
C ASN A 199 -4.44 -1.69 -8.18
N ILE A 200 -4.24 -2.71 -9.01
CA ILE A 200 -4.90 -2.83 -10.33
C ILE A 200 -6.41 -2.98 -10.13
N ILE A 201 -6.85 -3.88 -9.24
CA ILE A 201 -8.28 -4.09 -8.97
C ILE A 201 -8.91 -2.79 -8.45
N LEU A 202 -8.26 -2.09 -7.52
CA LEU A 202 -8.73 -0.80 -7.00
C LEU A 202 -8.83 0.26 -8.10
N ALA A 203 -7.84 0.31 -9.01
CA ALA A 203 -7.87 1.24 -10.13
C ALA A 203 -9.01 0.94 -11.11
N VAL A 204 -9.27 -0.34 -11.39
CA VAL A 204 -10.40 -0.75 -12.23
C VAL A 204 -11.73 -0.42 -11.55
N CYS A 205 -11.88 -0.71 -10.26
CA CYS A 205 -13.09 -0.34 -9.50
C CYS A 205 -13.33 1.17 -9.50
N ALA A 206 -12.28 1.97 -9.24
CA ALA A 206 -12.38 3.43 -9.25
C ALA A 206 -12.79 3.97 -10.62
N ARG A 207 -12.19 3.46 -11.71
CA ARG A 207 -12.52 3.85 -13.09
C ARG A 207 -13.95 3.48 -13.48
N ASN A 208 -14.41 2.28 -13.13
CA ASN A 208 -15.75 1.82 -13.47
C ASN A 208 -16.82 2.60 -12.71
N MET A 209 -16.54 2.98 -11.45
CA MET A 209 -17.50 3.72 -10.63
C MET A 209 -17.48 5.24 -10.92
N TYR A 210 -16.34 5.78 -11.32
CA TYR A 210 -16.12 7.21 -11.53
C TYR A 210 -15.33 7.48 -12.82
N PRO A 211 -15.90 7.14 -13.99
CA PRO A 211 -15.19 7.25 -15.29
C PRO A 211 -14.82 8.69 -15.65
N GLN A 212 -15.52 9.68 -15.07
CA GLN A 212 -15.24 11.11 -15.26
C GLN A 212 -13.94 11.58 -14.62
N TYR A 213 -13.42 10.89 -13.59
CA TYR A 213 -12.23 11.30 -12.88
C TYR A 213 -10.97 10.69 -13.50
N VAL A 214 -10.31 11.48 -14.33
CA VAL A 214 -9.07 11.11 -15.04
C VAL A 214 -7.92 12.04 -14.65
N CYS A 215 -6.68 11.55 -14.72
CA CYS A 215 -5.49 12.33 -14.39
C CYS A 215 -5.21 13.38 -15.47
N ARG A 216 -5.85 14.56 -15.41
CA ARG A 216 -5.65 15.68 -16.33
C ARG A 216 -5.67 17.02 -15.61
N GLY A 217 -5.18 18.06 -16.27
CA GLY A 217 -5.20 19.43 -15.73
C GLY A 217 -4.08 19.72 -14.74
N LYS A 218 -4.07 20.95 -14.24
CA LYS A 218 -3.15 21.47 -13.21
C LYS A 218 -3.94 22.09 -12.08
N VAL A 219 -3.51 21.86 -10.86
CA VAL A 219 -4.13 22.45 -9.65
C VAL A 219 -3.86 23.94 -9.62
N LYS A 220 -4.88 24.75 -9.25
CA LYS A 220 -4.73 26.22 -9.08
C LYS A 220 -3.66 26.48 -8.01
N PRO A 221 -2.79 27.53 -8.20
CA PRO A 221 -1.67 27.78 -7.29
C PRO A 221 -2.09 27.97 -5.82
N GLN A 222 -3.25 28.58 -5.57
CA GLN A 222 -3.79 28.79 -4.23
C GLN A 222 -4.09 27.46 -3.52
N LEU A 223 -4.78 26.53 -4.20
CA LEU A 223 -5.11 25.21 -3.66
C LEU A 223 -3.85 24.35 -3.46
N ALA A 224 -2.86 24.45 -4.36
CA ALA A 224 -1.58 23.77 -4.21
C ALA A 224 -0.81 24.24 -2.96
N LYS A 225 -0.87 25.54 -2.66
CA LYS A 225 -0.26 26.15 -1.48
C LYS A 225 -0.95 25.70 -0.18
N GLU A 226 -2.28 25.59 -0.20
CA GLU A 226 -3.07 25.09 0.93
C GLU A 226 -2.76 23.61 1.24
N ILE A 227 -2.67 22.78 0.21
CA ILE A 227 -2.30 21.35 0.37
C ILE A 227 -0.89 21.24 0.97
N LYS A 228 0.08 22.02 0.45
CA LYS A 228 1.45 22.03 0.97
C LYS A 228 1.50 22.41 2.44
N GLY A 229 0.71 23.40 2.88
CA GLY A 229 0.62 23.81 4.29
C GLY A 229 -0.04 22.77 5.22
N LYS A 230 -0.77 21.79 4.68
CA LYS A 230 -1.37 20.68 5.46
C LYS A 230 -0.52 19.43 5.52
N VAL A 231 0.53 19.35 4.71
CA VAL A 231 1.49 18.22 4.67
C VAL A 231 2.70 18.49 5.55
N MET A 232 3.01 19.76 5.79
CA MET A 232 4.05 20.18 6.77
C MET A 232 3.44 20.33 8.17
#